data_0930ea8596172d89a8ee0b091da0b6dc
#
_entry.id   0930ea8596172d89a8ee0b091da0b6dc
#
_cell.length_a   1.000
_cell.length_b   1.000
_cell.length_c   1.000
_cell.angle_alpha   90.00
_cell.angle_beta   90.00
_cell.angle_gamma   90.00
#
_symmetry.space_group_name_H-M   'P 1'
#
loop_
_entity.id
_entity.type
_entity.pdbx_description
1 polymer ?
#
loop_
_entity_poly.entity_id
_entity_poly.type
_entity_poly.pdbx_seq_one_letter_code
_entity_poly.pdbx_strand_id
1 'polypeptide(L)'
;MKRKDSRTTITRMNTSFGRDTGLQVRMLLTMALLGLVYVVFVGVLFAAGASGVLILVVCGGLLAFQFFASDKLALRAMGAQEVSPREAPEFHAMIERLCVQADIPKPRLAIVSTPMPNAFAMGRSPKNATVCATTGIMDLLSPAELEGVMAHEITHIVNRDVMLMTLASFFASIASMIVQFGFFFGGGFGGGNNSDDDDGPSIMAIILVSALVWVVSFFLMQALSRYREFAADRGAAVITGRPSALSSALMKISGTMQRIPMNDLRAHPEMNAFYIVPASVKNSLYSLFSTHPPMEKRIAALSRLEAQLQSVPTRTAVA
;
A
#
# COMPACT_ATOMS: atom_id res chain seq x y z
N MET A 1 -26.01 5.71 53.10
CA MET A 1 -24.62 5.25 52.85
C MET A 1 -24.51 5.05 51.34
N LYS A 2 -24.11 6.10 50.58
CA LYS A 2 -24.01 6.10 49.12
C LYS A 2 -22.66 5.56 48.69
N ARG A 3 -22.64 4.42 47.97
CA ARG A 3 -21.43 3.88 47.35
C ARG A 3 -21.04 4.83 46.22
N LYS A 4 -19.87 5.44 46.31
CA LYS A 4 -19.20 6.19 45.25
C LYS A 4 -18.63 5.18 44.24
N ASP A 5 -19.25 5.10 43.07
CA ASP A 5 -18.68 4.42 41.92
C ASP A 5 -17.38 5.14 41.52
N SER A 6 -16.25 4.54 41.78
CA SER A 6 -14.96 4.94 41.25
C SER A 6 -14.88 4.41 39.80
N ARG A 7 -15.48 5.11 38.87
CA ARG A 7 -15.15 4.96 37.45
C ARG A 7 -13.71 5.42 37.27
N THR A 8 -12.82 4.46 37.18
CA THR A 8 -11.45 4.70 36.76
C THR A 8 -11.50 5.31 35.36
N THR A 9 -11.36 6.62 35.31
CA THR A 9 -11.17 7.37 34.08
C THR A 9 -9.81 6.94 33.52
N ILE A 10 -9.82 5.97 32.61
CA ILE A 10 -8.65 5.68 31.76
C ILE A 10 -8.43 6.97 30.99
N THR A 11 -7.52 7.79 31.47
CA THR A 11 -7.04 8.97 30.75
C THR A 11 -6.44 8.41 29.45
N ARG A 12 -7.19 8.53 28.36
CA ARG A 12 -6.65 8.35 27.01
C ARG A 12 -5.39 9.20 26.97
N MET A 13 -4.25 8.54 26.98
CA MET A 13 -3.00 9.19 26.64
C MET A 13 -3.16 9.63 25.20
N ASN A 14 -3.53 10.88 25.04
CA ASN A 14 -3.56 11.56 23.74
C ASN A 14 -2.10 11.74 23.33
N THR A 15 -1.49 10.62 22.87
CA THR A 15 -0.21 10.65 22.16
C THR A 15 -0.48 11.24 20.78
N SER A 16 -0.93 12.50 20.77
CA SER A 16 -0.91 13.29 19.56
C SER A 16 0.56 13.60 19.23
N PHE A 17 1.29 12.59 18.75
CA PHE A 17 2.41 12.89 17.88
C PHE A 17 1.83 13.77 16.78
N GLY A 18 2.18 15.06 16.78
CA GLY A 18 1.61 16.06 15.91
C GLY A 18 1.44 15.48 14.50
N ARG A 19 0.24 15.66 13.95
CA ARG A 19 -0.07 15.23 12.58
C ARG A 19 1.04 15.76 11.68
N ASP A 20 1.65 14.90 10.87
CA ASP A 20 2.56 15.35 9.82
C ASP A 20 1.73 16.01 8.72
N THR A 21 1.41 17.28 8.95
CA THR A 21 0.58 18.06 8.01
C THR A 21 1.25 18.18 6.66
N GLY A 22 2.59 18.23 6.62
CA GLY A 22 3.34 18.26 5.36
C GLY A 22 3.15 16.99 4.54
N LEU A 23 3.18 15.83 5.18
CA LEU A 23 2.90 14.54 4.54
C LEU A 23 1.46 14.45 4.05
N GLN A 24 0.50 14.84 4.90
CA GLN A 24 -0.93 14.83 4.53
C GLN A 24 -1.23 15.74 3.34
N VAL A 25 -0.68 16.96 3.31
CA VAL A 25 -0.85 17.89 2.17
C VAL A 25 -0.27 17.30 0.89
N ARG A 26 0.91 16.69 0.93
CA ARG A 26 1.52 16.04 -0.24
C ARG A 26 0.67 14.87 -0.76
N MET A 27 0.12 14.06 0.14
CA MET A 27 -0.79 12.97 -0.23
C MET A 27 -2.06 13.51 -0.90
N LEU A 28 -2.72 14.51 -0.28
CA LEU A 28 -3.93 15.14 -0.82
C LEU A 28 -3.67 15.79 -2.18
N LEU A 29 -2.55 16.51 -2.34
CA LEU A 29 -2.18 17.13 -3.60
C LEU A 29 -1.95 16.07 -4.70
N THR A 30 -1.25 14.99 -4.37
CA THR A 30 -1.01 13.88 -5.32
C THR A 30 -2.32 13.21 -5.75
N MET A 31 -3.25 13.01 -4.80
CA MET A 31 -4.57 12.45 -5.11
C MET A 31 -5.41 13.41 -5.95
N ALA A 32 -5.37 14.71 -5.67
CA ALA A 32 -6.08 15.71 -6.47
C ALA A 32 -5.54 15.78 -7.89
N LEU A 33 -4.21 15.75 -8.08
CA LEU A 33 -3.58 15.70 -9.39
C LEU A 33 -3.95 14.43 -10.15
N LEU A 34 -3.94 13.27 -9.48
CA LEU A 34 -4.34 12.00 -10.08
C LEU A 34 -5.81 12.05 -10.49
N GLY A 35 -6.69 12.57 -9.64
CA GLY A 35 -8.11 12.77 -9.95
C GLY A 35 -8.31 13.68 -11.17
N LEU A 36 -7.55 14.79 -11.27
CA LEU A 36 -7.60 15.69 -12.41
C LEU A 36 -7.18 14.99 -13.72
N VAL A 37 -6.10 14.21 -13.68
CA VAL A 37 -5.64 13.42 -14.84
C VAL A 37 -6.75 12.47 -15.31
N TYR A 38 -7.48 11.84 -14.38
CA TYR A 38 -8.55 10.92 -14.72
C TYR A 38 -9.82 11.63 -15.26
N VAL A 39 -10.17 12.79 -14.71
CA VAL A 39 -11.26 13.62 -15.26
C VAL A 39 -10.96 14.03 -16.70
N VAL A 40 -9.73 14.49 -16.97
CA VAL A 40 -9.28 14.83 -18.33
C VAL A 40 -9.33 13.60 -19.24
N PHE A 41 -8.86 12.45 -18.76
CA PHE A 41 -8.87 11.20 -19.53
C PHE A 41 -10.28 10.77 -19.92
N VAL A 42 -11.23 10.75 -18.98
CA VAL A 42 -12.64 10.45 -19.26
C VAL A 42 -13.24 11.47 -20.25
N GLY A 43 -12.93 12.75 -20.08
CA GLY A 43 -13.35 13.80 -21.01
C GLY A 43 -12.87 13.55 -22.44
N VAL A 44 -11.62 13.12 -22.62
CA VAL A 44 -11.06 12.75 -23.95
C VAL A 44 -11.79 11.52 -24.52
N LEU A 45 -12.11 10.51 -23.72
CA LEU A 45 -12.87 9.35 -24.19
C LEU A 45 -14.28 9.75 -24.67
N PHE A 46 -14.95 10.66 -23.96
CA PHE A 46 -16.23 11.22 -24.40
C PHE A 46 -16.11 12.02 -25.69
N ALA A 47 -15.11 12.88 -25.79
CA ALA A 47 -14.85 13.66 -27.00
C ALA A 47 -14.50 12.76 -28.20
N ALA A 48 -13.96 11.59 -27.96
CA ALA A 48 -13.69 10.54 -28.94
C ALA A 48 -14.91 9.69 -29.31
N GLY A 49 -16.12 10.08 -28.88
CA GLY A 49 -17.37 9.39 -29.21
C GLY A 49 -17.65 8.13 -28.34
N ALA A 50 -16.89 7.88 -27.29
CA ALA A 50 -17.17 6.75 -26.42
C ALA A 50 -18.52 6.91 -25.69
N SER A 51 -19.40 5.90 -25.82
CA SER A 51 -20.70 5.93 -25.15
C SER A 51 -20.55 5.96 -23.63
N GLY A 52 -21.24 6.90 -22.96
CA GLY A 52 -21.27 6.99 -21.50
C GLY A 52 -21.77 5.71 -20.82
N VAL A 53 -22.73 5.02 -21.44
CA VAL A 53 -23.24 3.73 -20.96
C VAL A 53 -22.14 2.66 -21.06
N LEU A 54 -21.40 2.61 -22.16
CA LEU A 54 -20.30 1.66 -22.35
C LEU A 54 -19.18 1.91 -21.32
N ILE A 55 -18.79 3.18 -21.13
CA ILE A 55 -17.80 3.55 -20.10
C ILE A 55 -18.28 3.10 -18.73
N LEU A 56 -19.53 3.40 -18.35
CA LEU A 56 -20.07 3.02 -17.05
C LEU A 56 -20.09 1.51 -16.83
N VAL A 57 -20.57 0.74 -17.81
CA VAL A 57 -20.69 -0.73 -17.70
C VAL A 57 -19.31 -1.40 -17.68
N VAL A 58 -18.42 -1.04 -18.60
CA VAL A 58 -17.09 -1.67 -18.69
C VAL A 58 -16.22 -1.24 -17.51
N CYS A 59 -16.08 0.08 -17.28
CA CYS A 59 -15.25 0.58 -16.18
C CYS A 59 -15.83 0.22 -14.82
N GLY A 60 -17.16 0.33 -14.64
CA GLY A 60 -17.83 -0.06 -13.39
C GLY A 60 -17.70 -1.56 -13.11
N GLY A 61 -17.86 -2.40 -14.12
CA GLY A 61 -17.70 -3.86 -14.02
C GLY A 61 -16.26 -4.26 -13.69
N LEU A 62 -15.27 -3.68 -14.38
CA LEU A 62 -13.85 -3.92 -14.11
C LEU A 62 -13.45 -3.43 -12.71
N LEU A 63 -13.89 -2.23 -12.30
CA LEU A 63 -13.63 -1.70 -10.97
C LEU A 63 -14.24 -2.61 -9.88
N ALA A 64 -15.48 -3.04 -10.07
CA ALA A 64 -16.13 -3.96 -9.15
C ALA A 64 -15.35 -5.29 -9.06
N PHE A 65 -14.97 -5.85 -10.20
CA PHE A 65 -14.15 -7.07 -10.23
C PHE A 65 -12.82 -6.87 -9.50
N GLN A 66 -12.08 -5.82 -9.83
CA GLN A 66 -10.80 -5.51 -9.18
C GLN A 66 -10.96 -5.31 -7.66
N PHE A 67 -12.02 -4.61 -7.24
CA PHE A 67 -12.28 -4.32 -5.83
C PHE A 67 -12.73 -5.55 -5.02
N PHE A 68 -13.50 -6.46 -5.60
CA PHE A 68 -14.08 -7.60 -4.88
C PHE A 68 -13.29 -8.90 -5.03
N ALA A 69 -12.54 -9.08 -6.12
CA ALA A 69 -11.86 -10.32 -6.44
C ALA A 69 -10.36 -10.31 -6.12
N SER A 70 -9.69 -9.14 -6.16
CA SER A 70 -8.23 -9.02 -6.07
C SER A 70 -7.65 -9.64 -4.81
N ASP A 71 -8.26 -9.40 -3.64
CA ASP A 71 -7.75 -9.88 -2.36
C ASP A 71 -7.68 -11.42 -2.30
N LYS A 72 -8.78 -12.08 -2.71
CA LYS A 72 -8.86 -13.55 -2.68
C LYS A 72 -7.93 -14.22 -3.68
N LEU A 73 -7.81 -13.62 -4.88
CA LEU A 73 -6.93 -14.11 -5.93
C LEU A 73 -5.48 -14.00 -5.50
N ALA A 74 -5.07 -12.85 -4.94
CA ALA A 74 -3.71 -12.63 -4.50
C ALA A 74 -3.32 -13.56 -3.33
N LEU A 75 -4.18 -13.73 -2.32
CA LEU A 75 -3.93 -14.67 -1.22
C LEU A 75 -3.74 -16.11 -1.72
N ARG A 76 -4.58 -16.55 -2.69
CA ARG A 76 -4.45 -17.87 -3.28
C ARG A 76 -3.17 -18.02 -4.11
N ALA A 77 -2.84 -17.02 -4.92
CA ALA A 77 -1.63 -17.01 -5.75
C ALA A 77 -0.35 -17.09 -4.90
N MET A 78 -0.36 -16.45 -3.72
CA MET A 78 0.75 -16.49 -2.77
C MET A 78 0.78 -17.73 -1.87
N GLY A 79 -0.18 -18.64 -2.00
CA GLY A 79 -0.27 -19.83 -1.15
C GLY A 79 -0.52 -19.51 0.34
N ALA A 80 -1.16 -18.38 0.63
CA ALA A 80 -1.46 -17.96 2.00
C ALA A 80 -2.49 -18.91 2.63
N GLN A 81 -2.17 -19.44 3.79
CA GLN A 81 -3.03 -20.32 4.58
C GLN A 81 -3.51 -19.58 5.81
N GLU A 82 -4.83 -19.47 5.96
CA GLU A 82 -5.42 -18.87 7.15
C GLU A 82 -5.14 -19.75 8.37
N VAL A 83 -4.71 -19.13 9.46
CA VAL A 83 -4.34 -19.81 10.70
C VAL A 83 -5.29 -19.43 11.84
N SER A 84 -5.65 -20.42 12.65
CA SER A 84 -6.49 -20.24 13.83
C SER A 84 -5.65 -19.82 15.04
N PRO A 85 -6.28 -19.30 16.12
CA PRO A 85 -5.59 -19.01 17.38
C PRO A 85 -4.91 -20.22 18.05
N ARG A 86 -5.33 -21.44 17.70
CA ARG A 86 -4.70 -22.66 18.20
C ARG A 86 -3.42 -23.01 17.45
N GLU A 87 -3.36 -22.69 16.17
CA GLU A 87 -2.20 -22.97 15.30
C GLU A 87 -1.08 -21.92 15.45
N ALA A 88 -1.44 -20.66 15.68
CA ALA A 88 -0.48 -19.56 15.82
C ALA A 88 -0.83 -18.63 17.00
N PRO A 89 -0.81 -19.12 18.26
CA PRO A 89 -1.31 -18.39 19.43
C PRO A 89 -0.56 -17.07 19.67
N GLU A 90 0.76 -17.06 19.53
CA GLU A 90 1.59 -15.86 19.74
C GLU A 90 1.33 -14.79 18.69
N PHE A 91 1.20 -15.18 17.43
CA PHE A 91 0.89 -14.28 16.34
C PHE A 91 -0.51 -13.65 16.52
N HIS A 92 -1.51 -14.46 16.91
CA HIS A 92 -2.85 -13.98 17.22
C HIS A 92 -2.88 -13.02 18.40
N ALA A 93 -2.14 -13.29 19.46
CA ALA A 93 -2.06 -12.43 20.65
C ALA A 93 -1.37 -11.09 20.34
N MET A 94 -0.30 -11.12 19.53
CA MET A 94 0.39 -9.91 19.07
C MET A 94 -0.56 -9.00 18.27
N ILE A 95 -1.21 -9.53 17.22
CA ILE A 95 -2.12 -8.76 16.37
C ILE A 95 -3.30 -8.23 17.18
N GLU A 96 -3.85 -9.00 18.13
CA GLU A 96 -4.95 -8.54 18.97
C GLU A 96 -4.58 -7.32 19.81
N ARG A 97 -3.40 -7.32 20.45
CA ARG A 97 -2.89 -6.16 21.17
C ARG A 97 -2.76 -4.93 20.27
N LEU A 98 -2.17 -5.11 19.09
CA LEU A 98 -2.00 -4.02 18.12
C LEU A 98 -3.34 -3.46 17.62
N CYS A 99 -4.32 -4.32 17.38
CA CYS A 99 -5.67 -3.91 16.95
C CYS A 99 -6.40 -3.11 18.04
N VAL A 100 -6.25 -3.49 19.32
CA VAL A 100 -6.80 -2.73 20.44
C VAL A 100 -6.18 -1.32 20.50
N GLN A 101 -4.87 -1.21 20.30
CA GLN A 101 -4.17 0.08 20.28
C GLN A 101 -4.55 0.93 19.08
N ALA A 102 -4.79 0.30 17.93
CA ALA A 102 -5.14 0.97 16.68
C ALA A 102 -6.66 1.25 16.54
N ASP A 103 -7.49 0.79 17.47
CA ASP A 103 -8.96 0.92 17.46
C ASP A 103 -9.61 0.36 16.17
N ILE A 104 -9.17 -0.85 15.75
CA ILE A 104 -9.73 -1.57 14.61
C ILE A 104 -10.15 -3.00 14.98
N PRO A 105 -11.11 -3.58 14.27
CA PRO A 105 -11.42 -4.99 14.43
C PRO A 105 -10.23 -5.86 14.01
N LYS A 106 -10.04 -6.98 14.71
CA LYS A 106 -8.98 -7.96 14.41
C LYS A 106 -9.16 -8.51 12.99
N PRO A 107 -8.15 -8.39 12.11
CA PRO A 107 -8.16 -8.98 10.78
C PRO A 107 -8.02 -10.51 10.85
N ARG A 108 -8.30 -11.19 9.74
CA ARG A 108 -7.89 -12.59 9.55
C ARG A 108 -6.37 -12.66 9.47
N LEU A 109 -5.82 -13.77 9.94
CA LEU A 109 -4.37 -13.99 9.92
C LEU A 109 -4.06 -15.16 9.00
N ALA A 110 -3.02 -15.01 8.19
CA ALA A 110 -2.55 -16.06 7.32
C ALA A 110 -1.03 -16.16 7.35
N ILE A 111 -0.52 -17.35 7.09
CA ILE A 111 0.91 -17.63 6.98
C ILE A 111 1.21 -18.14 5.58
N VAL A 112 2.28 -17.65 5.00
CA VAL A 112 2.83 -18.12 3.73
C VAL A 112 4.11 -18.91 4.03
N SER A 113 4.14 -20.18 3.65
CA SER A 113 5.31 -21.06 3.87
C SER A 113 6.37 -20.76 2.81
N THR A 114 7.27 -19.83 3.13
CA THR A 114 8.42 -19.46 2.31
C THR A 114 9.55 -18.92 3.18
N PRO A 115 10.83 -19.24 2.87
CA PRO A 115 11.97 -18.69 3.60
C PRO A 115 12.20 -17.18 3.33
N MET A 116 11.52 -16.62 2.33
CA MET A 116 11.64 -15.21 1.97
C MET A 116 10.97 -14.33 3.03
N PRO A 117 11.71 -13.43 3.73
CA PRO A 117 11.15 -12.62 4.81
C PRO A 117 10.24 -11.54 4.24
N ASN A 118 8.92 -11.69 4.46
CA ASN A 118 7.92 -10.71 4.05
C ASN A 118 6.69 -10.72 4.96
N ALA A 119 6.01 -9.58 5.02
CA ALA A 119 4.68 -9.45 5.58
C ALA A 119 3.87 -8.46 4.73
N PHE A 120 2.56 -8.61 4.73
CA PHE A 120 1.67 -7.71 4.00
C PHE A 120 0.25 -7.76 4.54
N ALA A 121 -0.46 -6.64 4.39
CA ALA A 121 -1.87 -6.55 4.67
C ALA A 121 -2.67 -6.44 3.37
N MET A 122 -3.79 -7.15 3.30
CA MET A 122 -4.73 -7.10 2.20
C MET A 122 -6.14 -6.88 2.72
N GLY A 123 -7.00 -6.35 1.88
CA GLY A 123 -8.41 -6.19 2.20
C GLY A 123 -8.93 -4.78 1.94
N ARG A 124 -10.16 -4.71 1.46
CA ARG A 124 -10.82 -3.46 1.06
C ARG A 124 -11.29 -2.58 2.22
N SER A 125 -11.31 -3.11 3.43
CA SER A 125 -11.71 -2.37 4.64
C SER A 125 -11.18 -3.05 5.90
N PRO A 126 -11.09 -2.36 7.06
CA PRO A 126 -10.66 -2.97 8.31
C PRO A 126 -11.45 -4.23 8.70
N LYS A 127 -12.74 -4.29 8.40
CA LYS A 127 -13.59 -5.46 8.67
C LYS A 127 -13.30 -6.66 7.76
N ASN A 128 -12.72 -6.43 6.57
CA ASN A 128 -12.44 -7.45 5.57
C ASN A 128 -10.95 -7.52 5.27
N ALA A 129 -10.11 -7.25 6.27
CA ALA A 129 -8.67 -7.31 6.13
C ALA A 129 -8.12 -8.70 6.49
N THR A 130 -6.98 -9.02 5.90
CA THR A 130 -6.14 -10.17 6.23
C THR A 130 -4.71 -9.69 6.37
N VAL A 131 -4.05 -10.04 7.45
CA VAL A 131 -2.61 -9.81 7.66
C VAL A 131 -1.89 -11.11 7.44
N CYS A 132 -0.88 -11.08 6.59
CA CYS A 132 -0.05 -12.22 6.24
C CYS A 132 1.38 -12.02 6.73
N ALA A 133 1.98 -13.09 7.24
CA ALA A 133 3.41 -13.16 7.51
C ALA A 133 3.98 -14.40 6.83
N THR A 134 5.22 -14.33 6.35
CA THR A 134 5.94 -15.50 5.88
C THR A 134 6.63 -16.21 7.03
N THR A 135 6.86 -17.53 6.89
CA THR A 135 7.71 -18.26 7.86
C THR A 135 9.09 -17.62 7.96
N GLY A 136 9.65 -17.17 6.83
CA GLY A 136 10.96 -16.52 6.81
C GLY A 136 11.04 -15.23 7.61
N ILE A 137 9.98 -14.39 7.67
CA ILE A 137 10.02 -13.17 8.51
C ILE A 137 9.85 -13.52 9.99
N MET A 138 9.03 -14.54 10.31
CA MET A 138 8.81 -14.99 11.69
C MET A 138 10.08 -15.60 12.28
N ASP A 139 10.87 -16.30 11.47
CA ASP A 139 12.14 -16.90 11.87
C ASP A 139 13.29 -15.86 11.97
N LEU A 140 13.24 -14.82 11.13
CA LEU A 140 14.29 -13.81 11.05
C LEU A 140 14.23 -12.78 12.18
N LEU A 141 13.03 -12.38 12.58
CA LEU A 141 12.80 -11.24 13.46
C LEU A 141 12.58 -11.67 14.91
N SER A 142 13.12 -10.88 15.84
CA SER A 142 12.72 -11.00 17.25
C SER A 142 11.25 -10.58 17.43
N PRO A 143 10.59 -11.00 18.53
CA PRO A 143 9.19 -10.63 18.77
C PRO A 143 8.92 -9.13 18.72
N ALA A 144 9.84 -8.29 19.21
CA ALA A 144 9.69 -6.83 19.18
C ALA A 144 9.81 -6.25 17.76
N GLU A 145 10.71 -6.80 16.95
CA GLU A 145 10.89 -6.40 15.55
C GLU A 145 9.69 -6.84 14.70
N LEU A 146 9.20 -8.06 14.91
CA LEU A 146 8.00 -8.56 14.26
C LEU A 146 6.77 -7.72 14.63
N GLU A 147 6.61 -7.36 15.91
CA GLU A 147 5.55 -6.46 16.37
C GLU A 147 5.62 -5.10 15.66
N GLY A 148 6.81 -4.54 15.46
CA GLY A 148 7.01 -3.31 14.69
C GLY A 148 6.53 -3.43 13.24
N VAL A 149 6.87 -4.51 12.56
CA VAL A 149 6.42 -4.80 11.19
C VAL A 149 4.91 -5.03 11.15
N MET A 150 4.36 -5.80 12.08
CA MET A 150 2.90 -6.03 12.12
C MET A 150 2.13 -4.73 12.40
N ALA A 151 2.66 -3.84 13.22
CA ALA A 151 2.07 -2.52 13.46
C ALA A 151 2.09 -1.64 12.21
N HIS A 152 3.13 -1.75 11.37
CA HIS A 152 3.20 -1.12 10.07
C HIS A 152 2.08 -1.63 9.14
N GLU A 153 1.90 -2.95 9.04
CA GLU A 153 0.83 -3.56 8.25
C GLU A 153 -0.57 -3.19 8.76
N ILE A 154 -0.76 -3.16 10.07
CA ILE A 154 -2.01 -2.70 10.69
C ILE A 154 -2.29 -1.23 10.36
N THR A 155 -1.26 -0.39 10.30
CA THR A 155 -1.43 1.01 9.93
C THR A 155 -1.95 1.17 8.49
N HIS A 156 -1.51 0.33 7.55
CA HIS A 156 -2.07 0.29 6.19
C HIS A 156 -3.57 -0.04 6.19
N ILE A 157 -4.02 -0.92 7.09
CA ILE A 157 -5.44 -1.24 7.26
C ILE A 157 -6.20 -0.04 7.84
N VAL A 158 -5.68 0.62 8.87
CA VAL A 158 -6.25 1.83 9.48
C VAL A 158 -6.43 2.93 8.44
N ASN A 159 -5.40 3.17 7.62
CA ASN A 159 -5.39 4.18 6.58
C ASN A 159 -6.22 3.80 5.34
N ARG A 160 -6.72 2.56 5.25
CA ARG A 160 -7.42 2.00 4.08
C ARG A 160 -6.60 2.07 2.79
N ASP A 161 -5.33 1.85 2.92
CA ASP A 161 -4.35 2.05 1.85
C ASP A 161 -4.59 1.15 0.64
N VAL A 162 -5.05 -0.08 0.85
CA VAL A 162 -5.40 -1.02 -0.24
C VAL A 162 -6.53 -0.43 -1.10
N MET A 163 -7.60 0.07 -0.47
CA MET A 163 -8.70 0.70 -1.19
C MET A 163 -8.24 1.92 -1.99
N LEU A 164 -7.42 2.77 -1.36
CA LEU A 164 -6.89 3.97 -1.98
C LEU A 164 -6.06 3.64 -3.24
N MET A 165 -5.16 2.66 -3.14
CA MET A 165 -4.33 2.24 -4.25
C MET A 165 -5.11 1.53 -5.35
N THR A 166 -6.13 0.74 -4.98
CA THR A 166 -7.03 0.10 -5.96
C THR A 166 -7.74 1.16 -6.80
N LEU A 167 -8.29 2.18 -6.17
CA LEU A 167 -8.94 3.29 -6.89
C LEU A 167 -7.93 4.11 -7.73
N ALA A 168 -6.74 4.37 -7.17
CA ALA A 168 -5.71 5.12 -7.86
C ALA A 168 -5.18 4.38 -9.10
N SER A 169 -4.99 3.06 -9.02
CA SER A 169 -4.46 2.26 -10.13
C SER A 169 -5.49 1.95 -11.22
N PHE A 170 -6.77 2.05 -10.91
CA PHE A 170 -7.85 1.62 -11.80
C PHE A 170 -7.81 2.31 -13.17
N PHE A 171 -7.80 3.65 -13.21
CA PHE A 171 -7.77 4.38 -14.46
C PHE A 171 -6.43 4.27 -15.20
N ALA A 172 -5.33 4.11 -14.46
CA ALA A 172 -4.03 3.82 -15.08
C ALA A 172 -4.05 2.46 -15.80
N SER A 173 -4.75 1.46 -15.22
CA SER A 173 -4.92 0.15 -15.85
C SER A 173 -5.75 0.24 -17.13
N ILE A 174 -6.83 1.04 -17.14
CA ILE A 174 -7.64 1.27 -18.34
C ILE A 174 -6.80 1.99 -19.40
N ALA A 175 -6.06 3.03 -19.05
CA ALA A 175 -5.19 3.75 -19.99
C ALA A 175 -4.13 2.82 -20.59
N SER A 176 -3.51 1.97 -19.77
CA SER A 176 -2.57 0.94 -20.22
C SER A 176 -3.23 -0.07 -21.17
N MET A 177 -4.45 -0.50 -20.87
CA MET A 177 -5.21 -1.42 -21.72
C MET A 177 -5.51 -0.80 -23.10
N ILE A 178 -5.92 0.46 -23.15
CA ILE A 178 -6.17 1.18 -24.42
C ILE A 178 -4.89 1.26 -25.24
N VAL A 179 -3.75 1.55 -24.63
CA VAL A 179 -2.45 1.56 -25.32
C VAL A 179 -2.14 0.18 -25.90
N GLN A 180 -2.24 -0.89 -25.09
CA GLN A 180 -1.90 -2.25 -25.51
C GLN A 180 -2.83 -2.73 -26.63
N PHE A 181 -4.14 -2.62 -26.47
CA PHE A 181 -5.10 -3.07 -27.47
C PHE A 181 -5.16 -2.16 -28.69
N GLY A 182 -4.96 -0.85 -28.51
CA GLY A 182 -4.88 0.11 -29.63
C GLY A 182 -3.77 -0.23 -30.60
N PHE A 183 -2.60 -0.69 -30.13
CA PHE A 183 -1.53 -1.18 -30.99
C PHE A 183 -1.88 -2.49 -31.68
N PHE A 184 -2.58 -3.42 -31.00
CA PHE A 184 -2.92 -4.74 -31.59
C PHE A 184 -4.07 -4.68 -32.58
N PHE A 185 -5.13 -3.90 -32.29
CA PHE A 185 -6.36 -3.90 -33.07
C PHE A 185 -6.51 -2.65 -33.96
N GLY A 186 -5.78 -1.55 -33.69
CA GLY A 186 -5.75 -0.34 -34.51
C GLY A 186 -4.89 -0.43 -35.78
N GLY A 187 -4.47 -1.65 -36.17
CA GLY A 187 -3.67 -1.93 -37.36
C GLY A 187 -2.37 -1.13 -37.36
N GLY A 188 -1.34 -1.62 -36.63
CA GLY A 188 -0.06 -0.97 -36.46
C GLY A 188 0.36 -0.02 -37.56
N PHE A 189 0.97 1.08 -37.25
CA PHE A 189 1.61 2.17 -37.99
C PHE A 189 1.33 2.32 -39.55
N GLY A 190 0.39 1.56 -40.15
CA GLY A 190 0.26 1.48 -41.60
C GLY A 190 -1.14 1.27 -42.17
N GLY A 191 -2.19 1.25 -41.41
CA GLY A 191 -3.56 1.07 -41.89
C GLY A 191 -4.26 2.43 -42.09
N GLY A 192 -3.96 3.15 -43.15
CA GLY A 192 -4.73 4.28 -43.57
C GLY A 192 -6.13 3.84 -44.02
N ASN A 193 -7.16 4.26 -43.33
CA ASN A 193 -8.46 4.46 -43.92
C ASN A 193 -8.80 5.92 -43.68
N ASN A 194 -8.43 6.76 -44.69
CA ASN A 194 -8.95 8.09 -44.82
C ASN A 194 -10.41 7.98 -45.22
N SER A 195 -11.28 8.03 -44.25
CA SER A 195 -12.64 8.51 -44.43
C SER A 195 -12.63 9.98 -44.01
N ASP A 196 -12.68 10.84 -45.01
CA ASP A 196 -12.51 12.30 -44.91
C ASP A 196 -13.65 13.07 -44.22
N ASP A 197 -14.53 12.41 -43.46
CA ASP A 197 -15.72 13.02 -42.87
C ASP A 197 -15.97 12.71 -41.37
N ASP A 198 -14.97 12.28 -40.60
CA ASP A 198 -15.18 12.04 -39.16
C ASP A 198 -14.42 13.09 -38.33
N ASP A 199 -15.16 14.10 -37.82
CA ASP A 199 -14.66 15.18 -36.94
C ASP A 199 -14.12 14.69 -35.57
N GLY A 200 -13.99 13.36 -35.38
CA GLY A 200 -13.48 12.74 -34.16
C GLY A 200 -11.95 12.69 -34.05
N PRO A 201 -11.36 12.65 -32.85
CA PRO A 201 -9.94 12.48 -32.69
C PRO A 201 -9.47 11.14 -33.26
N SER A 202 -8.36 11.14 -34.00
CA SER A 202 -7.81 9.92 -34.59
C SER A 202 -7.47 8.88 -33.52
N ILE A 203 -7.55 7.59 -33.85
CA ILE A 203 -7.15 6.47 -32.94
C ILE A 203 -5.74 6.70 -32.40
N MET A 204 -4.84 7.24 -33.21
CA MET A 204 -3.48 7.56 -32.76
C MET A 204 -3.47 8.63 -31.67
N ALA A 205 -4.31 9.65 -31.77
CA ALA A 205 -4.43 10.68 -30.72
C ALA A 205 -4.95 10.09 -29.40
N ILE A 206 -5.92 9.17 -29.46
CA ILE A 206 -6.44 8.47 -28.29
C ILE A 206 -5.34 7.61 -27.63
N ILE A 207 -4.56 6.87 -28.43
CA ILE A 207 -3.43 6.07 -27.93
C ILE A 207 -2.37 6.96 -27.27
N LEU A 208 -1.99 8.09 -27.89
CA LEU A 208 -0.99 9.00 -27.33
C LEU A 208 -1.45 9.63 -26.01
N VAL A 209 -2.71 10.09 -25.95
CA VAL A 209 -3.27 10.62 -24.69
C VAL A 209 -3.33 9.54 -23.62
N SER A 210 -3.75 8.32 -23.95
CA SER A 210 -3.78 7.19 -23.02
C SER A 210 -2.39 6.84 -22.52
N ALA A 211 -1.38 6.85 -23.39
CA ALA A 211 0.02 6.63 -23.00
C ALA A 211 0.52 7.72 -22.05
N LEU A 212 0.20 8.99 -22.32
CA LEU A 212 0.54 10.10 -21.42
C LEU A 212 -0.13 9.95 -20.07
N VAL A 213 -1.44 9.64 -20.02
CA VAL A 213 -2.20 9.40 -18.81
C VAL A 213 -1.58 8.24 -18.02
N TRP A 214 -1.24 7.15 -18.69
CA TRP A 214 -0.59 5.99 -18.05
C TRP A 214 0.75 6.37 -17.40
N VAL A 215 1.63 7.07 -18.12
CA VAL A 215 2.94 7.49 -17.62
C VAL A 215 2.81 8.46 -16.43
N VAL A 216 1.97 9.49 -16.55
CA VAL A 216 1.75 10.47 -15.47
C VAL A 216 1.15 9.78 -14.24
N SER A 217 0.13 8.93 -14.45
CA SER A 217 -0.47 8.15 -13.35
C SER A 217 0.55 7.26 -12.66
N PHE A 218 1.45 6.61 -13.41
CA PHE A 218 2.51 5.80 -12.86
C PHE A 218 3.37 6.58 -11.86
N PHE A 219 3.88 7.76 -12.23
CA PHE A 219 4.71 8.58 -11.33
C PHE A 219 3.94 9.11 -10.13
N LEU A 220 2.68 9.51 -10.31
CA LEU A 220 1.83 9.96 -9.21
C LEU A 220 1.54 8.82 -8.22
N MET A 221 1.27 7.61 -8.71
CA MET A 221 1.08 6.43 -7.86
C MET A 221 2.35 6.07 -7.09
N GLN A 222 3.53 6.18 -7.72
CA GLN A 222 4.80 5.97 -7.02
C GLN A 222 5.02 6.99 -5.89
N ALA A 223 4.68 8.26 -6.13
CA ALA A 223 4.75 9.28 -5.10
C ALA A 223 3.77 8.99 -3.95
N LEU A 224 2.52 8.65 -4.28
CA LEU A 224 1.49 8.30 -3.31
C LEU A 224 1.90 7.07 -2.47
N SER A 225 2.42 6.03 -3.11
CA SER A 225 2.90 4.83 -2.42
C SER A 225 4.00 5.16 -1.42
N ARG A 226 5.00 5.97 -1.81
CA ARG A 226 6.07 6.40 -0.88
C ARG A 226 5.54 7.19 0.31
N TYR A 227 4.57 8.08 0.11
CA TYR A 227 3.98 8.85 1.23
C TYR A 227 3.22 7.95 2.20
N ARG A 228 2.54 6.92 1.69
CA ARG A 228 1.83 5.94 2.52
C ARG A 228 2.80 5.12 3.38
N GLU A 229 3.95 4.72 2.85
CA GLU A 229 4.99 4.03 3.62
C GLU A 229 5.45 4.88 4.82
N PHE A 230 5.73 6.17 4.61
CA PHE A 230 6.09 7.06 5.72
C PHE A 230 4.94 7.24 6.73
N ALA A 231 3.70 7.27 6.27
CA ALA A 231 2.54 7.33 7.15
C ALA A 231 2.40 6.03 7.97
N ALA A 232 2.65 4.86 7.35
CA ALA A 232 2.62 3.57 8.01
C ALA A 232 3.76 3.41 9.02
N ASP A 233 4.98 3.83 8.69
CA ASP A 233 6.12 3.86 9.62
C ASP A 233 5.81 4.71 10.86
N ARG A 234 5.23 5.88 10.65
CA ARG A 234 4.81 6.76 11.74
C ARG A 234 3.71 6.13 12.59
N GLY A 235 2.70 5.52 11.96
CA GLY A 235 1.62 4.84 12.66
C GLY A 235 2.14 3.66 13.50
N ALA A 236 3.03 2.85 12.94
CA ALA A 236 3.69 1.78 13.68
C ALA A 236 4.46 2.30 14.90
N ALA A 237 5.19 3.41 14.73
CA ALA A 237 5.91 4.06 15.83
C ALA A 237 4.97 4.56 16.94
N VAL A 238 3.79 5.09 16.57
CA VAL A 238 2.77 5.55 17.53
C VAL A 238 2.11 4.36 18.24
N ILE A 239 1.76 3.31 17.50
CA ILE A 239 1.09 2.12 18.04
C ILE A 239 2.02 1.38 19.01
N THR A 240 3.28 1.15 18.63
CA THR A 240 4.22 0.35 19.43
C THR A 240 4.99 1.15 20.48
N GLY A 241 5.15 2.46 20.29
CA GLY A 241 6.06 3.29 21.07
C GLY A 241 7.55 2.94 20.87
N ARG A 242 7.89 2.11 19.85
CA ARG A 242 9.23 1.56 19.62
C ARG A 242 9.68 1.70 18.16
N PRO A 243 9.94 2.92 17.66
CA PRO A 243 10.39 3.11 16.27
C PRO A 243 11.69 2.37 15.94
N SER A 244 12.60 2.24 16.93
CA SER A 244 13.87 1.52 16.79
C SER A 244 13.69 0.04 16.46
N ALA A 245 12.64 -0.62 16.97
CA ALA A 245 12.34 -2.01 16.66
C ALA A 245 11.99 -2.19 15.18
N LEU A 246 11.16 -1.30 14.63
CA LEU A 246 10.85 -1.31 13.19
C LEU A 246 12.11 -0.98 12.35
N SER A 247 12.94 -0.02 12.77
CA SER A 247 14.20 0.27 12.08
C SER A 247 15.13 -0.93 12.02
N SER A 248 15.27 -1.67 13.13
CA SER A 248 16.07 -2.89 13.21
C SER A 248 15.51 -3.98 12.30
N ALA A 249 14.19 -4.20 12.31
CA ALA A 249 13.52 -5.14 11.43
C ALA A 249 13.80 -4.85 9.95
N LEU A 250 13.62 -3.60 9.54
CA LEU A 250 13.86 -3.16 8.16
C LEU A 250 15.31 -3.41 7.71
N MET A 251 16.30 -3.16 8.59
CA MET A 251 17.71 -3.44 8.29
C MET A 251 17.96 -4.94 8.13
N LYS A 252 17.40 -5.79 9.00
CA LYS A 252 17.55 -7.25 8.90
C LYS A 252 16.91 -7.80 7.63
N ILE A 253 15.68 -7.39 7.32
CA ILE A 253 14.97 -7.81 6.11
C ILE A 253 15.79 -7.39 4.88
N SER A 254 16.24 -6.14 4.80
CA SER A 254 17.05 -5.65 3.69
C SER A 254 18.34 -6.43 3.51
N GLY A 255 19.07 -6.68 4.59
CA GLY A 255 20.31 -7.45 4.58
C GLY A 255 20.11 -8.90 4.13
N THR A 256 18.99 -9.51 4.50
CA THR A 256 18.64 -10.87 4.08
C THR A 256 18.24 -10.90 2.62
N MET A 257 17.37 -9.97 2.18
CA MET A 257 16.91 -9.86 0.78
C MET A 257 18.06 -9.64 -0.20
N GLN A 258 19.11 -8.91 0.19
CA GLN A 258 20.31 -8.70 -0.65
C GLN A 258 21.15 -9.97 -0.86
N ARG A 259 21.00 -10.98 -0.01
CA ARG A 259 21.73 -12.26 -0.09
C ARG A 259 20.95 -13.32 -0.89
N ILE A 260 19.66 -13.12 -1.15
CA ILE A 260 18.85 -14.05 -1.92
C ILE A 260 19.19 -13.92 -3.41
N PRO A 261 19.51 -15.01 -4.12
CA PRO A 261 19.82 -14.96 -5.55
C PRO A 261 18.65 -14.39 -6.36
N MET A 262 18.95 -13.56 -7.36
CA MET A 262 17.94 -12.92 -8.22
C MET A 262 17.03 -13.93 -8.93
N ASN A 263 17.50 -15.14 -9.18
CA ASN A 263 16.70 -16.20 -9.83
C ASN A 263 15.56 -16.67 -8.90
N ASP A 264 15.82 -16.78 -7.60
CA ASP A 264 14.81 -17.19 -6.61
C ASP A 264 13.75 -16.09 -6.39
N LEU A 265 14.17 -14.82 -6.49
CA LEU A 265 13.25 -13.67 -6.42
C LEU A 265 12.33 -13.57 -7.64
N ARG A 266 12.77 -14.06 -8.82
CA ARG A 266 11.95 -14.12 -10.04
C ARG A 266 10.99 -15.30 -10.07
N ALA A 267 11.19 -16.30 -9.23
CA ALA A 267 10.30 -17.47 -9.16
C ALA A 267 8.88 -17.11 -8.68
N HIS A 268 8.74 -15.97 -7.98
CA HIS A 268 7.46 -15.49 -7.44
C HIS A 268 7.20 -14.01 -7.81
N PRO A 269 7.04 -13.69 -9.12
CA PRO A 269 6.88 -12.33 -9.59
C PRO A 269 5.63 -11.64 -9.01
N GLU A 270 4.59 -12.41 -8.65
CA GLU A 270 3.37 -11.95 -8.00
C GLU A 270 3.62 -11.36 -6.61
N MET A 271 4.68 -11.76 -5.93
CA MET A 271 5.05 -11.23 -4.61
C MET A 271 5.81 -9.91 -4.67
N ASN A 272 6.38 -9.54 -5.82
CA ASN A 272 7.21 -8.33 -5.94
C ASN A 272 6.49 -7.05 -5.54
N ALA A 273 5.18 -6.97 -5.79
CA ALA A 273 4.36 -5.80 -5.42
C ALA A 273 4.09 -5.69 -3.90
N PHE A 274 4.33 -6.76 -3.15
CA PHE A 274 4.01 -6.89 -1.72
C PHE A 274 5.25 -6.98 -0.84
N TYR A 275 6.46 -6.86 -1.38
CA TYR A 275 7.67 -6.86 -0.55
C TYR A 275 7.81 -5.58 0.27
N ILE A 276 8.04 -5.70 1.57
CA ILE A 276 8.38 -4.60 2.48
C ILE A 276 9.66 -3.89 2.03
N VAL A 277 10.60 -4.67 1.45
CA VAL A 277 11.85 -4.19 0.91
C VAL A 277 12.00 -4.75 -0.51
N PRO A 278 12.11 -3.89 -1.54
CA PRO A 278 12.28 -4.36 -2.91
C PRO A 278 13.60 -5.12 -3.09
N ALA A 279 13.54 -6.20 -3.87
CA ALA A 279 14.63 -7.15 -4.06
C ALA A 279 15.90 -6.58 -4.74
N SER A 280 15.84 -5.41 -5.38
CA SER A 280 16.99 -4.80 -6.07
C SER A 280 16.84 -3.29 -6.22
N VAL A 281 17.66 -2.51 -5.50
CA VAL A 281 17.86 -1.09 -5.82
C VAL A 281 19.33 -0.74 -5.60
N LYS A 282 20.17 -0.95 -6.60
CA LYS A 282 21.58 -0.44 -6.57
C LYS A 282 21.79 0.86 -7.35
N ASN A 283 20.81 1.37 -8.11
CA ASN A 283 21.00 2.57 -8.93
C ASN A 283 19.96 3.65 -8.64
N SER A 284 20.42 4.89 -8.54
CA SER A 284 19.60 6.08 -8.22
C SER A 284 18.41 6.30 -9.15
N LEU A 285 18.49 5.90 -10.42
CA LEU A 285 17.36 5.96 -11.37
C LEU A 285 16.26 4.95 -11.03
N TYR A 286 16.60 3.76 -10.53
CA TYR A 286 15.60 2.77 -10.11
C TYR A 286 14.77 3.21 -8.89
N SER A 287 15.28 4.15 -8.09
CA SER A 287 14.51 4.69 -6.95
C SER A 287 13.26 5.47 -7.38
N LEU A 288 13.22 5.99 -8.61
CA LEU A 288 12.04 6.63 -9.18
C LEU A 288 10.94 5.63 -9.54
N PHE A 289 11.34 4.39 -9.83
CA PHE A 289 10.43 3.29 -10.20
C PHE A 289 10.07 2.38 -9.03
N SER A 290 10.61 2.65 -7.83
CA SER A 290 10.29 1.87 -6.63
C SER A 290 9.02 2.37 -5.95
N THR A 291 8.14 1.44 -5.58
CA THR A 291 6.92 1.70 -4.78
C THR A 291 7.25 2.04 -3.33
N HIS A 292 8.44 1.65 -2.85
CA HIS A 292 8.89 1.92 -1.49
C HIS A 292 9.96 3.01 -1.47
N PRO A 293 9.98 3.87 -0.42
CA PRO A 293 11.04 4.84 -0.23
C PRO A 293 12.40 4.15 0.00
N PRO A 294 13.51 4.83 -0.31
CA PRO A 294 14.83 4.35 0.09
C PRO A 294 14.89 4.04 1.59
N MET A 295 15.49 2.90 1.95
CA MET A 295 15.57 2.39 3.32
C MET A 295 16.19 3.43 4.27
N GLU A 296 17.22 4.11 3.83
CA GLU A 296 17.93 5.13 4.61
C GLU A 296 16.99 6.28 5.02
N LYS A 297 16.05 6.66 4.13
CA LYS A 297 15.06 7.71 4.41
C LYS A 297 14.00 7.24 5.42
N ARG A 298 13.59 5.97 5.38
CA ARG A 298 12.68 5.38 6.35
C ARG A 298 13.35 5.31 7.73
N ILE A 299 14.57 4.78 7.81
CA ILE A 299 15.34 4.70 9.05
C ILE A 299 15.56 6.10 9.65
N ALA A 300 15.97 7.09 8.84
CA ALA A 300 16.16 8.45 9.31
C ALA A 300 14.87 9.10 9.82
N ALA A 301 13.71 8.77 9.24
CA ALA A 301 12.41 9.24 9.72
C ALA A 301 12.05 8.59 11.06
N LEU A 302 12.25 7.27 11.20
CA LEU A 302 12.01 6.53 12.44
C LEU A 302 12.94 6.99 13.57
N SER A 303 14.22 7.25 13.29
CA SER A 303 15.17 7.79 14.27
C SER A 303 14.76 9.16 14.79
N ARG A 304 14.21 10.03 13.93
CA ARG A 304 13.64 11.31 14.37
C ARG A 304 12.43 11.14 15.27
N LEU A 305 11.57 10.17 14.97
CA LEU A 305 10.42 9.82 15.82
C LEU A 305 10.87 9.28 17.17
N GLU A 306 11.90 8.44 17.21
CA GLU A 306 12.50 7.93 18.45
C GLU A 306 13.01 9.07 19.34
N ALA A 307 13.76 10.01 18.75
CA ALA A 307 14.24 11.19 19.48
C ALA A 307 13.09 12.05 20.02
N GLN A 308 12.01 12.21 19.27
CA GLN A 308 10.81 12.93 19.73
C GLN A 308 10.12 12.21 20.90
N LEU A 309 10.04 10.88 20.86
CA LEU A 309 9.49 10.07 21.95
C LEU A 309 10.28 10.22 23.25
N GLN A 310 11.61 10.23 23.14
CA GLN A 310 12.52 10.38 24.28
C GLN A 310 12.55 11.80 24.84
N SER A 311 12.27 12.82 24.02
CA SER A 311 12.27 14.22 24.42
C SER A 311 11.00 14.67 25.13
N VAL A 312 9.93 13.87 25.13
CA VAL A 312 8.71 14.17 25.89
C VAL A 312 9.00 13.95 27.38
N PRO A 313 9.02 15.01 28.23
CA PRO A 313 9.27 14.84 29.67
C PRO A 313 8.23 13.90 30.24
N THR A 314 8.69 12.82 30.89
CA THR A 314 7.83 12.00 31.74
C THR A 314 7.26 12.93 32.81
N ARG A 315 5.99 13.32 32.70
CA ARG A 315 5.32 14.04 33.79
C ARG A 315 5.41 13.15 35.01
N THR A 316 6.37 13.44 35.85
CA THR A 316 6.47 12.86 37.19
C THR A 316 5.12 13.07 37.85
N ALA A 317 4.42 11.99 38.15
CA ALA A 317 3.23 12.05 39.00
C ALA A 317 3.69 12.67 40.32
N VAL A 318 3.35 13.94 40.53
CA VAL A 318 3.46 14.56 41.84
C VAL A 318 2.42 13.86 42.71
N ALA A 319 2.92 13.22 43.73
CA ALA A 319 2.19 12.48 44.76
C ALA A 319 1.19 13.39 45.51
#